data_af4a73897ec2b68c2be26b18c23ff883
#
_entry.id   af4a73897ec2b68c2be26b18c23ff883
#
_cell.length_a   1.000
_cell.length_b   1.000
_cell.length_c   1.000
_cell.angle_alpha   90.00
_cell.angle_beta   90.00
_cell.angle_gamma   90.00
#
_symmetry.space_group_name_H-M   'P 1'
#
loop_
_entity.id
_entity.type
_entity.pdbx_description
1 polymer ?
#
loop_
_entity_poly.entity_id
_entity_poly.type
_entity_poly.pdbx_seq_one_letter_code
_entity_poly.pdbx_strand_id
1 'polypeptide(L)'
;MINIDFLTMKAFFSENADFFIGSRLQKIQQPTRRDFILFLRNNGESRKLYININPNIYHLCFMNKINEERRHIQIPNKPPMFCMLLRKYLEGARVSDSQVIENERIFELHFETYDELSQKRVLCLCVELMGKHSNVILYDKETSVIIGCAHNVGAEKSRYRELKGGLKYIYPPVAGVNAKNNFSAPSYLSNELKLQFSGLSQEKIQEYLSTEIFRPAIKGDKYTLFQELLPDSMLQNSVNDMLDNYYSKIQEEVNIKAEKNKLLEIVNSKLRKTKNAIFKIEQLLKKRDNTDKYKLYGELLTANLYQKSDFQKSIDVFDYINNQNITIELDETKTLKENAQRYYKLYTKSKTTKEKSQEMIFKLETEKDYLENIIYSINSVDSMSDFDEIKSELGIIEKVQKSKKTVVEKTDINGFEVYIGKNNKQNDYIISKLAKDEDYWFHTRMCAGSHILLKVNGVEPSEETIYECCKLARKYSSAIQPSKVGVIYTKAKNLRKPPSTPLGYVTYKNEKEVLI
;
A
#
# COMPACT_ATOMS: atom_id res chain seq x y z
N MET A 1 -5.30 -9.87 16.33
CA MET A 1 -6.60 -9.47 15.73
C MET A 1 -7.68 -10.38 16.28
N ILE A 2 -8.71 -9.82 16.87
CA ILE A 2 -9.83 -10.56 17.48
C ILE A 2 -10.92 -10.73 16.42
N ASN A 3 -11.50 -11.90 16.37
CA ASN A 3 -12.67 -12.18 15.53
C ASN A 3 -13.93 -12.03 16.36
N ILE A 4 -14.99 -11.50 15.75
CA ILE A 4 -16.30 -11.43 16.38
C ILE A 4 -16.78 -12.84 16.74
N ASP A 5 -17.34 -13.01 17.94
CA ASP A 5 -17.92 -14.26 18.41
C ASP A 5 -19.42 -14.12 18.70
N PHE A 6 -20.04 -15.21 19.10
CA PHE A 6 -21.47 -15.20 19.42
C PHE A 6 -21.83 -14.20 20.52
N LEU A 7 -21.05 -14.14 21.62
CA LEU A 7 -21.34 -13.25 22.74
C LEU A 7 -21.26 -11.78 22.31
N THR A 8 -20.26 -11.44 21.51
CA THR A 8 -20.11 -10.09 20.96
C THR A 8 -21.26 -9.73 20.00
N MET A 9 -21.70 -10.68 19.17
CA MET A 9 -22.88 -10.48 18.29
C MET A 9 -24.16 -10.31 19.10
N LYS A 10 -24.37 -11.14 20.13
CA LYS A 10 -25.50 -11.06 21.06
C LYS A 10 -25.51 -9.70 21.76
N ALA A 11 -24.37 -9.24 22.27
CA ALA A 11 -24.25 -7.94 22.92
C ALA A 11 -24.59 -6.78 21.97
N PHE A 12 -24.02 -6.79 20.75
CA PHE A 12 -24.35 -5.80 19.71
C PHE A 12 -25.84 -5.79 19.37
N PHE A 13 -26.44 -6.99 19.22
CA PHE A 13 -27.83 -7.12 18.89
C PHE A 13 -28.73 -6.60 20.01
N SER A 14 -28.49 -7.02 21.27
CA SER A 14 -29.26 -6.58 22.45
C SER A 14 -29.29 -5.06 22.55
N GLU A 15 -28.17 -4.39 22.31
CA GLU A 15 -28.04 -2.93 22.34
C GLU A 15 -28.82 -2.23 21.21
N ASN A 16 -29.08 -2.90 20.08
CA ASN A 16 -29.66 -2.31 18.89
C ASN A 16 -30.99 -2.93 18.45
N ALA A 17 -31.56 -3.87 19.21
CA ALA A 17 -32.77 -4.62 18.84
C ALA A 17 -33.95 -3.71 18.50
N ASP A 18 -34.23 -2.71 19.33
CA ASP A 18 -35.33 -1.74 19.15
C ASP A 18 -35.18 -0.91 17.87
N PHE A 19 -33.94 -0.68 17.42
CA PHE A 19 -33.71 0.04 16.17
C PHE A 19 -33.99 -0.85 14.96
N PHE A 20 -33.67 -2.14 15.02
CA PHE A 20 -33.89 -3.04 13.89
C PHE A 20 -35.38 -3.24 13.59
N ILE A 21 -36.18 -3.52 14.60
CA ILE A 21 -37.63 -3.78 14.42
C ILE A 21 -38.35 -2.55 13.87
N GLY A 22 -39.07 -2.74 12.76
CA GLY A 22 -39.80 -1.67 12.07
C GLY A 22 -38.93 -0.77 11.18
N SER A 23 -37.61 -0.91 11.21
CA SER A 23 -36.72 -0.13 10.36
C SER A 23 -36.98 -0.39 8.88
N ARG A 24 -36.95 0.64 8.05
CA ARG A 24 -37.09 0.55 6.60
C ARG A 24 -35.73 0.54 5.94
N LEU A 25 -35.50 -0.45 5.08
CA LEU A 25 -34.28 -0.52 4.26
C LEU A 25 -34.40 0.45 3.05
N GLN A 26 -33.65 1.54 3.09
CA GLN A 26 -33.72 2.59 2.08
C GLN A 26 -32.82 2.32 0.89
N LYS A 27 -31.64 1.74 1.13
CA LYS A 27 -30.60 1.55 0.11
C LYS A 27 -29.66 0.42 0.50
N ILE A 28 -29.16 -0.30 -0.50
CA ILE A 28 -28.09 -1.27 -0.33
C ILE A 28 -26.91 -0.91 -1.23
N GLN A 29 -25.71 -0.97 -0.66
CA GLN A 29 -24.45 -0.84 -1.40
C GLN A 29 -23.57 -2.06 -1.11
N GLN A 30 -22.83 -2.49 -2.12
CA GLN A 30 -21.84 -3.55 -2.01
C GLN A 30 -20.51 -3.04 -2.57
N PRO A 31 -19.64 -2.42 -1.74
CA PRO A 31 -18.37 -1.85 -2.16
C PRO A 31 -17.44 -2.86 -2.79
N THR A 32 -17.34 -4.04 -2.18
CA THR A 32 -16.56 -5.19 -2.70
C THR A 32 -17.42 -6.46 -2.70
N ARG A 33 -16.85 -7.57 -3.14
CA ARG A 33 -17.56 -8.87 -3.04
C ARG A 33 -17.82 -9.30 -1.60
N ARG A 34 -17.20 -8.65 -0.61
CA ARG A 34 -17.23 -9.05 0.80
C ARG A 34 -17.74 -7.97 1.76
N ASP A 35 -18.08 -6.79 1.25
CA ASP A 35 -18.56 -5.68 2.05
C ASP A 35 -19.96 -5.29 1.64
N PHE A 36 -20.84 -5.10 2.60
CA PHE A 36 -22.24 -4.68 2.41
C PHE A 36 -22.56 -3.52 3.32
N ILE A 37 -23.31 -2.55 2.83
CA ILE A 37 -23.82 -1.42 3.58
C ILE A 37 -25.33 -1.35 3.39
N LEU A 38 -26.07 -1.53 4.48
CA LEU A 38 -27.51 -1.39 4.52
C LEU A 38 -27.87 -0.06 5.17
N PHE A 39 -28.59 0.77 4.45
CA PHE A 39 -29.09 2.05 4.94
C PHE A 39 -30.47 1.81 5.56
N LEU A 40 -30.54 1.76 6.87
CA LEU A 40 -31.75 1.51 7.65
C LEU A 40 -32.26 2.81 8.25
N ARG A 41 -33.58 3.01 8.25
CA ARG A 41 -34.24 4.16 8.86
C ARG A 41 -35.37 3.72 9.77
N ASN A 42 -35.34 4.16 11.04
CA ASN A 42 -36.39 3.94 12.01
C ASN A 42 -36.61 5.21 12.85
N ASN A 43 -37.85 5.57 13.14
CA ASN A 43 -38.25 6.68 14.02
C ASN A 43 -37.50 8.01 13.76
N GLY A 44 -37.29 8.34 12.46
CA GLY A 44 -36.57 9.57 12.06
C GLY A 44 -35.06 9.44 12.02
N GLU A 45 -34.47 8.43 12.66
CA GLU A 45 -33.04 8.15 12.66
C GLU A 45 -32.63 7.28 11.47
N SER A 46 -31.46 7.57 10.89
CA SER A 46 -30.86 6.75 9.82
C SER A 46 -29.51 6.24 10.27
N ARG A 47 -29.31 4.91 10.18
CA ARG A 47 -28.04 4.25 10.48
C ARG A 47 -27.55 3.42 9.30
N LYS A 48 -26.24 3.25 9.18
CA LYS A 48 -25.59 2.45 8.13
C LYS A 48 -25.04 1.18 8.76
N LEU A 49 -25.72 0.06 8.57
CA LEU A 49 -25.20 -1.25 9.01
C LEU A 49 -24.14 -1.71 8.00
N TYR A 50 -22.90 -1.79 8.45
CA TYR A 50 -21.78 -2.33 7.70
C TYR A 50 -21.59 -3.80 8.06
N ILE A 51 -21.48 -4.64 7.03
CA ILE A 51 -21.25 -6.08 7.14
C ILE A 51 -20.03 -6.41 6.31
N ASN A 52 -19.01 -6.97 6.94
CA ASN A 52 -17.80 -7.44 6.30
C ASN A 52 -17.66 -8.95 6.47
N ILE A 53 -17.62 -9.68 5.36
CA ILE A 53 -17.42 -11.14 5.33
C ILE A 53 -16.02 -11.55 4.89
N ASN A 54 -15.01 -10.68 5.07
CA ASN A 54 -13.63 -11.03 4.78
C ASN A 54 -13.13 -12.08 5.78
N PRO A 55 -12.51 -13.20 5.32
CA PRO A 55 -12.04 -14.28 6.18
C PRO A 55 -11.25 -13.87 7.41
N ASN A 56 -10.50 -12.79 7.31
CA ASN A 56 -9.57 -12.34 8.35
C ASN A 56 -10.13 -11.25 9.27
N ILE A 57 -11.14 -10.48 8.80
CA ILE A 57 -11.66 -9.30 9.52
C ILE A 57 -13.20 -9.23 9.49
N TYR A 58 -13.85 -10.39 9.44
CA TYR A 58 -15.32 -10.46 9.40
C TYR A 58 -15.96 -9.86 10.66
N HIS A 59 -16.93 -8.98 10.45
CA HIS A 59 -17.67 -8.28 11.51
C HIS A 59 -18.91 -7.59 10.97
N LEU A 60 -19.72 -7.09 11.87
CA LEU A 60 -20.80 -6.17 11.58
C LEU A 60 -20.88 -5.07 12.65
N CYS A 61 -21.28 -3.86 12.26
CA CYS A 61 -21.49 -2.72 13.16
C CYS A 61 -22.28 -1.63 12.45
N PHE A 62 -22.88 -0.72 13.19
CA PHE A 62 -23.33 0.55 12.64
C PHE A 62 -22.15 1.51 12.54
N MET A 63 -21.90 2.02 11.33
CA MET A 63 -20.81 2.96 11.07
C MET A 63 -21.17 4.37 11.52
N ASN A 64 -20.26 5.03 12.23
CA ASN A 64 -20.27 6.47 12.39
C ASN A 64 -19.55 7.17 11.21
N LYS A 65 -19.75 8.49 11.09
CA LYS A 65 -19.19 9.27 9.98
C LYS A 65 -17.65 9.26 9.94
N ILE A 66 -16.99 9.34 11.10
CA ILE A 66 -15.53 9.38 11.21
C ILE A 66 -14.94 8.05 10.74
N ASN A 67 -15.50 6.93 11.20
CA ASN A 67 -15.03 5.59 10.84
C ASN A 67 -15.41 5.20 9.41
N GLU A 68 -16.49 5.74 8.85
CA GLU A 68 -16.81 5.61 7.42
C GLU A 68 -15.71 6.25 6.56
N GLU A 69 -15.27 7.47 6.90
CA GLU A 69 -14.18 8.15 6.22
C GLU A 69 -12.86 7.37 6.35
N ARG A 70 -12.54 6.84 7.54
CA ARG A 70 -11.35 6.01 7.81
C ARG A 70 -11.31 4.73 6.99
N ARG A 71 -12.45 4.09 6.74
CA ARG A 71 -12.53 2.87 5.91
C ARG A 71 -12.22 3.10 4.43
N HIS A 72 -12.24 4.36 3.95
CA HIS A 72 -12.00 4.72 2.55
C HIS A 72 -12.83 3.88 1.56
N ILE A 73 -14.12 3.68 1.87
CA ILE A 73 -15.03 2.83 1.10
C ILE A 73 -15.27 3.45 -0.27
N GLN A 74 -14.90 2.72 -1.33
CA GLN A 74 -15.17 3.11 -2.71
C GLN A 74 -16.37 2.31 -3.23
N ILE A 75 -17.39 3.01 -3.71
CA ILE A 75 -18.57 2.38 -4.29
C ILE A 75 -18.36 2.20 -5.81
N PRO A 76 -18.43 0.98 -6.33
CA PRO A 76 -18.23 0.74 -7.75
C PRO A 76 -19.39 1.33 -8.58
N ASN A 77 -19.07 1.87 -9.76
CA ASN A 77 -20.07 2.41 -10.68
C ASN A 77 -21.08 1.34 -11.15
N LYS A 78 -20.62 0.09 -11.27
CA LYS A 78 -21.47 -1.07 -11.59
C LYS A 78 -21.56 -1.97 -10.36
N PRO A 79 -22.70 -1.99 -9.65
CA PRO A 79 -22.88 -2.86 -8.49
C PRO A 79 -22.75 -4.35 -8.86
N PRO A 80 -22.22 -5.20 -7.95
CA PRO A 80 -22.20 -6.64 -8.15
C PRO A 80 -23.62 -7.22 -8.33
N MET A 81 -23.72 -8.36 -9.02
CA MET A 81 -25.02 -9.00 -9.31
C MET A 81 -25.83 -9.29 -8.03
N PHE A 82 -25.18 -9.77 -6.97
CA PHE A 82 -25.85 -10.04 -5.70
C PHE A 82 -26.40 -8.76 -5.05
N CYS A 83 -25.69 -7.62 -5.17
CA CYS A 83 -26.21 -6.33 -4.73
C CYS A 83 -27.51 -5.96 -5.47
N MET A 84 -27.55 -6.17 -6.79
CA MET A 84 -28.73 -5.89 -7.60
C MET A 84 -29.90 -6.81 -7.21
N LEU A 85 -29.59 -8.06 -6.91
CA LEU A 85 -30.58 -9.02 -6.40
C LEU A 85 -31.13 -8.54 -5.04
N LEU A 86 -30.28 -8.21 -4.09
CA LEU A 86 -30.72 -7.67 -2.79
C LEU A 86 -31.59 -6.43 -2.95
N ARG A 87 -31.22 -5.50 -3.83
CA ARG A 87 -32.01 -4.30 -4.12
C ARG A 87 -33.40 -4.66 -4.64
N LYS A 88 -33.47 -5.57 -5.63
CA LYS A 88 -34.74 -5.99 -6.22
C LYS A 88 -35.74 -6.50 -5.17
N TYR A 89 -35.26 -7.24 -4.18
CA TYR A 89 -36.12 -7.93 -3.21
C TYR A 89 -36.32 -7.18 -1.89
N LEU A 90 -35.37 -6.34 -1.47
CA LEU A 90 -35.36 -5.78 -0.12
C LEU A 90 -35.42 -4.24 -0.05
N GLU A 91 -35.05 -3.49 -1.12
CA GLU A 91 -35.14 -2.02 -1.03
C GLU A 91 -36.60 -1.57 -0.86
N GLY A 92 -36.84 -0.76 0.15
CA GLY A 92 -38.16 -0.30 0.54
C GLY A 92 -38.87 -1.18 1.57
N ALA A 93 -38.42 -2.41 1.80
CA ALA A 93 -39.00 -3.34 2.76
C ALA A 93 -38.76 -2.90 4.22
N ARG A 94 -39.60 -3.39 5.13
CA ARG A 94 -39.47 -3.17 6.58
C ARG A 94 -38.95 -4.43 7.26
N VAL A 95 -38.08 -4.23 8.25
CA VAL A 95 -37.65 -5.31 9.14
C VAL A 95 -38.81 -5.68 10.07
N SER A 96 -39.31 -6.88 9.98
CA SER A 96 -40.38 -7.42 10.83
C SER A 96 -39.81 -8.11 12.07
N ASP A 97 -38.64 -8.70 11.95
CA ASP A 97 -37.98 -9.43 13.02
C ASP A 97 -36.46 -9.44 12.81
N SER A 98 -35.71 -9.66 13.89
CA SER A 98 -34.26 -9.78 13.85
C SER A 98 -33.77 -10.67 14.98
N GLN A 99 -32.77 -11.51 14.70
CA GLN A 99 -32.24 -12.43 15.71
C GLN A 99 -30.77 -12.76 15.50
N VAL A 100 -30.10 -13.15 16.56
CA VAL A 100 -28.81 -13.85 16.53
C VAL A 100 -29.11 -15.32 16.90
N ILE A 101 -28.65 -16.24 16.05
CA ILE A 101 -28.86 -17.68 16.28
C ILE A 101 -28.02 -18.11 17.48
N GLU A 102 -28.64 -18.76 18.44
CA GLU A 102 -28.00 -19.14 19.70
C GLU A 102 -26.78 -20.02 19.49
N ASN A 103 -25.69 -19.66 20.15
CA ASN A 103 -24.37 -20.33 20.07
C ASN A 103 -23.73 -20.34 18.69
N GLU A 104 -24.26 -19.55 17.74
CA GLU A 104 -23.73 -19.42 16.38
C GLU A 104 -23.41 -17.95 16.04
N ARG A 105 -22.50 -17.77 15.09
CA ARG A 105 -22.16 -16.44 14.57
C ARG A 105 -23.00 -16.12 13.34
N ILE A 106 -24.31 -16.20 13.53
CA ILE A 106 -25.32 -15.97 12.50
C ILE A 106 -26.28 -14.88 12.97
N PHE A 107 -26.40 -13.86 12.15
CA PHE A 107 -27.33 -12.75 12.35
C PHE A 107 -28.36 -12.74 11.23
N GLU A 108 -29.64 -12.68 11.57
CA GLU A 108 -30.75 -12.67 10.62
C GLU A 108 -31.58 -11.40 10.76
N LEU A 109 -31.89 -10.79 9.62
CA LEU A 109 -32.91 -9.75 9.48
C LEU A 109 -34.04 -10.28 8.60
N HIS A 110 -35.25 -10.29 9.15
CA HIS A 110 -36.46 -10.70 8.45
C HIS A 110 -37.16 -9.48 7.87
N PHE A 111 -37.41 -9.48 6.56
CA PHE A 111 -38.01 -8.37 5.83
C PHE A 111 -39.39 -8.73 5.34
N GLU A 112 -40.39 -7.91 5.67
CA GLU A 112 -41.71 -8.00 5.04
C GLU A 112 -41.63 -7.41 3.64
N THR A 113 -41.99 -8.24 2.66
CA THR A 113 -42.06 -7.90 1.25
C THR A 113 -43.38 -8.37 0.65
N TYR A 114 -43.62 -7.99 -0.59
CA TYR A 114 -44.78 -8.44 -1.35
C TYR A 114 -44.31 -9.09 -2.65
N ASP A 115 -44.93 -10.19 -3.06
CA ASP A 115 -44.66 -10.82 -4.34
C ASP A 115 -45.36 -10.06 -5.49
N GLU A 116 -45.23 -10.58 -6.72
CA GLU A 116 -45.85 -10.02 -7.92
C GLU A 116 -47.39 -10.04 -7.89
N LEU A 117 -47.98 -10.91 -7.03
CA LEU A 117 -49.43 -11.02 -6.80
C LEU A 117 -49.88 -10.21 -5.58
N SER A 118 -49.01 -9.35 -5.02
CA SER A 118 -49.24 -8.57 -3.81
C SER A 118 -49.51 -9.41 -2.55
N GLN A 119 -49.08 -10.67 -2.53
CA GLN A 119 -49.14 -11.51 -1.35
C GLN A 119 -47.96 -11.20 -0.43
N LYS A 120 -48.26 -11.10 0.87
CA LYS A 120 -47.23 -10.85 1.89
C LYS A 120 -46.29 -12.05 1.99
N ARG A 121 -45.01 -11.76 2.02
CA ARG A 121 -43.96 -12.76 2.13
C ARG A 121 -42.82 -12.20 3.03
N VAL A 122 -42.17 -13.09 3.76
CA VAL A 122 -41.06 -12.75 4.63
C VAL A 122 -39.75 -13.29 4.06
N LEU A 123 -38.81 -12.40 3.74
CA LEU A 123 -37.48 -12.77 3.28
C LEU A 123 -36.47 -12.61 4.40
N CYS A 124 -35.59 -13.56 4.56
CA CYS A 124 -34.54 -13.54 5.55
C CYS A 124 -33.18 -13.18 4.88
N LEU A 125 -32.58 -12.10 5.35
CA LEU A 125 -31.18 -11.78 5.06
C LEU A 125 -30.33 -12.36 6.20
N CYS A 126 -29.68 -13.48 5.94
CA CYS A 126 -28.86 -14.22 6.87
C CYS A 126 -27.38 -13.85 6.67
N VAL A 127 -26.71 -13.44 7.72
CA VAL A 127 -25.28 -13.07 7.74
C VAL A 127 -24.54 -14.10 8.59
N GLU A 128 -23.72 -14.91 7.94
CA GLU A 128 -22.86 -15.89 8.59
C GLU A 128 -21.43 -15.35 8.72
N LEU A 129 -20.90 -15.22 9.93
CA LEU A 129 -19.56 -14.71 10.21
C LEU A 129 -18.63 -15.82 10.72
N MET A 130 -18.15 -16.67 9.79
CA MET A 130 -17.41 -17.91 10.08
C MET A 130 -16.03 -17.97 9.40
N GLY A 131 -15.30 -16.87 9.37
CA GLY A 131 -13.97 -16.78 8.75
C GLY A 131 -14.03 -17.05 7.25
N LYS A 132 -13.32 -18.06 6.76
CA LYS A 132 -13.32 -18.43 5.34
C LYS A 132 -14.68 -18.88 4.79
N HIS A 133 -15.58 -19.25 5.66
CA HIS A 133 -16.95 -19.69 5.34
C HIS A 133 -18.00 -18.60 5.55
N SER A 134 -17.58 -17.37 5.86
CA SER A 134 -18.51 -16.24 6.00
C SER A 134 -19.27 -16.00 4.70
N ASN A 135 -20.56 -15.70 4.82
CA ASN A 135 -21.45 -15.49 3.68
C ASN A 135 -22.61 -14.55 4.03
N VAL A 136 -23.25 -13.99 3.03
CA VAL A 136 -24.55 -13.30 3.14
C VAL A 136 -25.51 -14.02 2.23
N ILE A 137 -26.63 -14.49 2.77
CA ILE A 137 -27.60 -15.32 2.08
C ILE A 137 -28.97 -14.64 2.18
N LEU A 138 -29.68 -14.54 1.06
CA LEU A 138 -31.09 -14.17 1.02
C LEU A 138 -31.92 -15.41 0.74
N TYR A 139 -32.83 -15.73 1.64
CA TYR A 139 -33.75 -16.87 1.46
C TYR A 139 -35.16 -16.50 1.88
N ASP A 140 -36.14 -17.27 1.37
CA ASP A 140 -37.53 -17.16 1.74
C ASP A 140 -37.76 -17.88 3.07
N LYS A 141 -38.31 -17.18 4.07
CA LYS A 141 -38.43 -17.72 5.43
C LYS A 141 -39.41 -18.90 5.52
N GLU A 142 -40.48 -18.91 4.71
CA GLU A 142 -41.52 -19.94 4.74
C GLU A 142 -41.05 -21.23 4.04
N THR A 143 -40.49 -21.08 2.84
CA THR A 143 -40.06 -22.23 2.02
C THR A 143 -38.62 -22.65 2.31
N SER A 144 -37.85 -21.83 2.99
CA SER A 144 -36.40 -21.95 3.19
C SER A 144 -35.60 -21.96 1.88
N VAL A 145 -36.18 -21.56 0.74
CA VAL A 145 -35.51 -21.57 -0.56
C VAL A 145 -34.57 -20.35 -0.67
N ILE A 146 -33.31 -20.60 -0.98
CA ILE A 146 -32.30 -19.58 -1.22
C ILE A 146 -32.63 -18.82 -2.52
N ILE A 147 -32.78 -17.51 -2.43
CA ILE A 147 -32.94 -16.60 -3.57
C ILE A 147 -31.57 -16.25 -4.16
N GLY A 148 -30.58 -16.06 -3.30
CA GLY A 148 -29.19 -15.82 -3.69
C GLY A 148 -28.25 -15.71 -2.51
N CYS A 149 -26.94 -15.75 -2.80
CA CYS A 149 -25.90 -15.60 -1.79
C CYS A 149 -24.69 -14.84 -2.35
N ALA A 150 -23.90 -14.24 -1.45
CA ALA A 150 -22.69 -13.52 -1.83
C ALA A 150 -21.65 -14.45 -2.46
N HIS A 151 -21.55 -15.65 -1.93
CA HIS A 151 -20.65 -16.69 -2.41
C HIS A 151 -21.39 -18.01 -2.58
N ASN A 152 -21.43 -18.53 -3.81
CA ASN A 152 -21.95 -19.86 -4.08
C ASN A 152 -20.99 -20.92 -3.51
N VAL A 153 -21.54 -21.91 -2.82
CA VAL A 153 -20.82 -23.06 -2.27
C VAL A 153 -21.46 -24.32 -2.86
N GLY A 154 -20.75 -24.98 -3.76
CA GLY A 154 -21.18 -26.25 -4.33
C GLY A 154 -20.69 -27.47 -3.54
N ALA A 155 -21.11 -28.66 -3.95
CA ALA A 155 -20.73 -29.95 -3.33
C ALA A 155 -19.21 -30.17 -3.32
N GLU A 156 -18.49 -29.59 -4.26
CA GLU A 156 -17.02 -29.65 -4.35
C GLU A 156 -16.29 -28.90 -3.21
N LYS A 157 -16.98 -27.91 -2.60
CA LYS A 157 -16.42 -27.06 -1.54
C LYS A 157 -16.91 -27.39 -0.15
N SER A 158 -18.06 -28.02 -0.03
CA SER A 158 -18.64 -28.38 1.25
C SER A 158 -19.28 -29.76 1.20
N ARG A 159 -18.97 -30.60 2.19
CA ARG A 159 -19.57 -31.92 2.37
C ARG A 159 -20.90 -31.88 3.12
N TYR A 160 -21.22 -30.76 3.78
CA TYR A 160 -22.36 -30.65 4.68
C TYR A 160 -23.57 -29.98 4.04
N ARG A 161 -23.34 -28.92 3.28
CA ARG A 161 -24.42 -28.15 2.66
C ARG A 161 -23.92 -27.38 1.43
N GLU A 162 -24.81 -27.21 0.49
CA GLU A 162 -24.63 -26.36 -0.66
C GLU A 162 -25.36 -25.02 -0.44
N LEU A 163 -24.77 -23.91 -0.90
CA LEU A 163 -25.39 -22.59 -0.87
C LEU A 163 -25.46 -22.05 -2.29
N LYS A 164 -26.64 -22.14 -2.89
CA LYS A 164 -26.89 -21.65 -4.26
C LYS A 164 -28.39 -21.36 -4.41
N GLY A 165 -28.73 -20.36 -5.23
CA GLY A 165 -30.13 -20.05 -5.53
C GLY A 165 -30.93 -21.28 -5.98
N GLY A 166 -32.14 -21.42 -5.46
CA GLY A 166 -33.03 -22.52 -5.70
C GLY A 166 -32.89 -23.72 -4.76
N LEU A 167 -31.82 -23.79 -3.97
CA LEU A 167 -31.66 -24.84 -2.95
C LEU A 167 -32.25 -24.39 -1.61
N LYS A 168 -32.58 -25.36 -0.73
CA LYS A 168 -33.02 -25.06 0.62
C LYS A 168 -31.84 -24.56 1.48
N TYR A 169 -32.04 -23.48 2.23
CA TYR A 169 -31.12 -23.05 3.24
C TYR A 169 -31.13 -23.99 4.44
N ILE A 170 -29.94 -24.43 4.84
CA ILE A 170 -29.72 -25.27 6.02
C ILE A 170 -28.65 -24.59 6.85
N TYR A 171 -28.87 -24.47 8.15
CA TYR A 171 -27.85 -23.92 9.06
C TYR A 171 -26.56 -24.74 9.03
N PRO A 172 -25.41 -24.12 9.27
CA PRO A 172 -24.14 -24.87 9.40
C PRO A 172 -24.24 -25.88 10.54
N PRO A 173 -23.50 -27.01 10.45
CA PRO A 173 -23.43 -27.96 11.55
C PRO A 173 -22.83 -27.27 12.79
N VAL A 174 -23.44 -27.50 13.95
CA VAL A 174 -22.91 -26.98 15.23
C VAL A 174 -21.47 -27.47 15.40
N ALA A 175 -20.54 -26.57 15.69
CA ALA A 175 -19.15 -26.94 15.91
C ALA A 175 -19.05 -27.91 17.09
N GLY A 176 -18.65 -29.16 16.81
CA GLY A 176 -18.52 -30.19 17.84
C GLY A 176 -17.61 -29.75 18.97
N VAL A 177 -17.99 -30.06 20.19
CA VAL A 177 -17.16 -29.89 21.39
C VAL A 177 -15.87 -30.70 21.17
N ASN A 178 -14.77 -30.03 20.84
CA ASN A 178 -13.46 -30.68 20.80
C ASN A 178 -13.07 -31.07 22.24
N ALA A 179 -13.33 -32.31 22.58
CA ALA A 179 -13.08 -32.91 23.91
C ALA A 179 -11.59 -32.94 24.33
N LYS A 180 -10.69 -32.30 23.57
CA LYS A 180 -9.24 -32.34 23.82
C LYS A 180 -8.65 -31.16 24.61
N ASN A 181 -9.42 -30.10 24.83
CA ASN A 181 -8.95 -28.99 25.65
C ASN A 181 -9.68 -29.02 27.00
N ASN A 182 -8.94 -29.21 28.09
CA ASN A 182 -9.41 -29.13 29.48
C ASN A 182 -9.94 -27.72 29.87
N PHE A 183 -10.29 -26.89 28.93
CA PHE A 183 -10.83 -25.55 29.12
C PHE A 183 -12.34 -25.60 28.92
N SER A 184 -13.07 -25.33 29.99
CA SER A 184 -14.53 -25.43 30.05
C SER A 184 -15.29 -24.27 29.37
N ALA A 185 -14.59 -23.41 28.61
CA ALA A 185 -15.25 -22.30 27.90
C ALA A 185 -15.92 -22.77 26.60
N PRO A 186 -17.14 -22.33 26.30
CA PRO A 186 -17.93 -22.74 25.13
C PRO A 186 -17.18 -22.54 23.80
N SER A 187 -17.44 -23.44 22.83
CA SER A 187 -16.77 -23.45 21.52
C SER A 187 -17.12 -22.23 20.67
N TYR A 188 -18.26 -21.60 20.90
CA TYR A 188 -18.75 -20.43 20.18
C TYR A 188 -18.07 -19.10 20.54
N LEU A 189 -17.25 -19.10 21.60
CA LEU A 189 -16.45 -17.92 22.00
C LEU A 189 -15.17 -17.81 21.17
N SER A 190 -14.71 -16.59 20.95
CA SER A 190 -13.40 -16.33 20.34
C SER A 190 -12.26 -16.83 21.22
N ASN A 191 -11.12 -17.16 20.61
CA ASN A 191 -9.93 -17.58 21.39
C ASN A 191 -9.47 -16.48 22.35
N GLU A 192 -9.62 -15.21 21.98
CA GLU A 192 -9.23 -14.08 22.84
C GLU A 192 -10.13 -13.99 24.07
N LEU A 193 -11.45 -14.13 23.90
CA LEU A 193 -12.37 -14.11 25.04
C LEU A 193 -12.14 -15.34 25.95
N LYS A 194 -11.83 -16.50 25.38
CA LYS A 194 -11.41 -17.68 26.14
C LYS A 194 -10.14 -17.41 26.96
N LEU A 195 -9.17 -16.68 26.40
CA LEU A 195 -7.97 -16.27 27.12
C LEU A 195 -8.30 -15.27 28.25
N GLN A 196 -9.21 -14.33 28.00
CA GLN A 196 -9.67 -13.39 29.04
C GLN A 196 -10.39 -14.11 30.18
N PHE A 197 -11.10 -15.19 29.91
CA PHE A 197 -11.74 -16.03 30.92
C PHE A 197 -10.79 -17.02 31.60
N SER A 198 -9.55 -17.17 31.10
CA SER A 198 -8.59 -18.09 31.69
C SER A 198 -8.23 -17.66 33.11
N GLY A 199 -8.36 -18.60 34.06
CA GLY A 199 -8.13 -18.34 35.47
C GLY A 199 -9.36 -17.89 36.29
N LEU A 200 -10.51 -17.69 35.63
CA LEU A 200 -11.77 -17.45 36.33
C LEU A 200 -12.43 -18.76 36.77
N SER A 201 -13.22 -18.71 37.86
CA SER A 201 -14.06 -19.83 38.26
C SER A 201 -15.21 -20.04 37.26
N GLN A 202 -15.75 -21.27 37.23
CA GLN A 202 -16.90 -21.59 36.36
C GLN A 202 -18.12 -20.71 36.65
N GLU A 203 -18.35 -20.40 37.90
CA GLU A 203 -19.44 -19.54 38.34
C GLU A 203 -19.30 -18.13 37.76
N LYS A 204 -18.10 -17.54 37.82
CA LYS A 204 -17.83 -16.23 37.20
C LYS A 204 -17.95 -16.24 35.69
N ILE A 205 -17.47 -17.31 35.03
CA ILE A 205 -17.66 -17.43 33.57
C ILE A 205 -19.15 -17.49 33.23
N GLN A 206 -19.94 -18.24 33.98
CA GLN A 206 -21.38 -18.33 33.76
C GLN A 206 -22.07 -16.97 34.02
N GLU A 207 -21.65 -16.21 35.01
CA GLU A 207 -22.12 -14.84 35.27
C GLU A 207 -21.87 -13.94 34.04
N TYR A 208 -20.65 -13.93 33.47
CA TYR A 208 -20.34 -13.18 32.27
C TYR A 208 -21.13 -13.62 31.04
N LEU A 209 -21.39 -14.91 30.89
CA LEU A 209 -22.16 -15.44 29.75
C LEU A 209 -23.66 -15.13 29.84
N SER A 210 -24.20 -14.95 31.05
CA SER A 210 -25.61 -14.65 31.30
C SER A 210 -25.92 -13.16 31.45
N THR A 211 -24.90 -12.32 31.58
CA THR A 211 -25.11 -10.88 31.76
C THR A 211 -25.64 -10.20 30.50
N GLU A 212 -26.47 -9.19 30.69
CA GLU A 212 -26.90 -8.24 29.65
C GLU A 212 -26.21 -6.88 29.79
N ILE A 213 -25.38 -6.71 30.81
CA ILE A 213 -24.64 -5.47 31.08
C ILE A 213 -23.22 -5.61 30.61
N PHE A 214 -22.83 -4.80 29.62
CA PHE A 214 -21.51 -4.81 29.03
C PHE A 214 -20.76 -3.50 29.32
N ARG A 215 -19.45 -3.62 29.50
CA ARG A 215 -18.52 -2.49 29.63
C ARG A 215 -17.43 -2.64 28.56
N PRO A 216 -17.77 -2.34 27.30
CA PRO A 216 -16.88 -2.60 26.17
C PRO A 216 -15.66 -1.69 26.23
N ALA A 217 -14.48 -2.25 25.94
CA ALA A 217 -13.23 -1.50 25.98
C ALA A 217 -12.22 -2.01 24.93
N ILE A 218 -11.28 -1.14 24.53
CA ILE A 218 -10.24 -1.41 23.55
C ILE A 218 -8.87 -1.13 24.15
N LYS A 219 -7.89 -2.02 23.88
CA LYS A 219 -6.46 -1.83 24.18
C LYS A 219 -5.61 -2.31 23.00
N GLY A 220 -5.03 -1.36 22.26
CA GLY A 220 -4.20 -1.67 21.08
C GLY A 220 -4.97 -2.44 20.00
N ASP A 221 -4.57 -3.67 19.74
CA ASP A 221 -5.15 -4.61 18.78
C ASP A 221 -6.13 -5.61 19.43
N LYS A 222 -6.61 -5.32 20.64
CA LYS A 222 -7.53 -6.13 21.42
C LYS A 222 -8.75 -5.35 21.84
N TYR A 223 -9.88 -6.05 21.98
CA TYR A 223 -11.09 -5.53 22.62
C TYR A 223 -11.67 -6.54 23.61
N THR A 224 -12.53 -6.07 24.47
CA THR A 224 -13.29 -6.88 25.42
C THR A 224 -14.70 -6.33 25.60
N LEU A 225 -15.66 -7.19 25.94
CA LEU A 225 -16.98 -6.80 26.43
C LEU A 225 -16.96 -6.40 27.90
N PHE A 226 -15.89 -6.73 28.63
CA PHE A 226 -15.76 -6.59 30.08
C PHE A 226 -14.44 -5.90 30.40
N GLN A 227 -14.46 -4.60 30.64
CA GLN A 227 -13.26 -3.77 30.87
C GLN A 227 -12.31 -4.35 31.91
N GLU A 228 -12.87 -4.92 32.99
CA GLU A 228 -12.11 -5.52 34.09
C GLU A 228 -11.26 -6.73 33.68
N LEU A 229 -11.58 -7.39 32.55
CA LEU A 229 -10.81 -8.49 32.00
C LEU A 229 -9.65 -8.03 31.10
N LEU A 230 -9.55 -6.73 30.82
CA LEU A 230 -8.48 -6.14 30.02
C LEU A 230 -7.96 -4.86 30.69
N PRO A 231 -7.09 -4.95 31.71
CA PRO A 231 -6.57 -3.80 32.43
C PRO A 231 -5.93 -2.75 31.51
N ASP A 232 -6.03 -1.47 31.88
CA ASP A 232 -5.56 -0.31 31.11
C ASP A 232 -6.20 -0.19 29.72
N SER A 233 -7.37 -0.74 29.52
CA SER A 233 -8.14 -0.58 28.28
C SER A 233 -8.98 0.70 28.32
N MET A 234 -9.19 1.30 27.14
CA MET A 234 -10.03 2.48 26.97
C MET A 234 -11.49 2.06 26.85
N LEU A 235 -12.33 2.50 27.81
CA LEU A 235 -13.77 2.26 27.79
C LEU A 235 -14.40 2.88 26.54
N GLN A 236 -15.38 2.20 25.96
CA GLN A 236 -16.19 2.67 24.83
C GLN A 236 -17.61 2.96 25.32
N ASN A 237 -18.32 3.86 24.62
CA ASN A 237 -19.68 4.23 25.02
C ASN A 237 -20.68 3.09 24.83
N SER A 238 -20.44 2.22 23.84
CA SER A 238 -21.32 1.14 23.46
C SER A 238 -20.55 -0.02 22.83
N VAL A 239 -21.16 -1.19 22.74
CA VAL A 239 -20.60 -2.35 22.00
C VAL A 239 -20.47 -2.00 20.52
N ASN A 240 -21.43 -1.26 19.97
CA ASN A 240 -21.34 -0.78 18.60
C ASN A 240 -20.11 0.11 18.39
N ASP A 241 -19.88 1.10 19.26
CA ASP A 241 -18.73 2.01 19.18
C ASP A 241 -17.41 1.23 19.28
N MET A 242 -17.34 0.24 20.16
CA MET A 242 -16.20 -0.65 20.28
C MET A 242 -15.92 -1.36 18.97
N LEU A 243 -16.91 -1.99 18.36
CA LEU A 243 -16.76 -2.71 17.10
C LEU A 243 -16.39 -1.78 15.95
N ASP A 244 -17.08 -0.65 15.83
CA ASP A 244 -16.84 0.31 14.75
C ASP A 244 -15.43 0.93 14.84
N ASN A 245 -15.01 1.35 16.04
CA ASN A 245 -13.67 1.92 16.27
C ASN A 245 -12.57 0.89 16.05
N TYR A 246 -12.73 -0.33 16.57
CA TYR A 246 -11.75 -1.39 16.46
C TYR A 246 -11.55 -1.84 15.01
N TYR A 247 -12.65 -2.21 14.33
CA TYR A 247 -12.55 -2.75 12.99
C TYR A 247 -12.26 -1.70 11.91
N SER A 248 -12.66 -0.43 12.12
CA SER A 248 -12.28 0.64 11.18
C SER A 248 -10.76 0.86 11.15
N LYS A 249 -10.11 0.83 12.33
CA LYS A 249 -8.66 0.94 12.43
C LYS A 249 -7.94 -0.22 11.74
N ILE A 250 -8.37 -1.44 12.00
CA ILE A 250 -7.80 -2.63 11.35
C ILE A 250 -8.01 -2.59 9.83
N GLN A 251 -9.20 -2.19 9.39
CA GLN A 251 -9.49 -2.06 7.95
C GLN A 251 -8.59 -1.02 7.28
N GLU A 252 -8.35 0.10 7.93
CA GLU A 252 -7.42 1.13 7.46
C GLU A 252 -6.00 0.57 7.31
N GLU A 253 -5.48 -0.13 8.32
CA GLU A 253 -4.15 -0.77 8.29
C GLU A 253 -4.05 -1.81 7.16
N VAL A 254 -5.08 -2.63 6.98
CA VAL A 254 -5.14 -3.63 5.90
C VAL A 254 -5.17 -2.95 4.53
N ASN A 255 -5.94 -1.88 4.37
CA ASN A 255 -6.04 -1.12 3.12
C ASN A 255 -4.71 -0.44 2.79
N ILE A 256 -4.07 0.21 3.77
CA ILE A 256 -2.73 0.81 3.62
C ILE A 256 -1.73 -0.25 3.17
N LYS A 257 -1.68 -1.41 3.83
CA LYS A 257 -0.76 -2.49 3.49
C LYS A 257 -1.00 -3.05 2.08
N ALA A 258 -2.26 -3.22 1.70
CA ALA A 258 -2.63 -3.70 0.37
C ALA A 258 -2.20 -2.70 -0.73
N GLU A 259 -2.44 -1.41 -0.51
CA GLU A 259 -2.08 -0.36 -1.45
C GLU A 259 -0.55 -0.18 -1.55
N LYS A 260 0.18 -0.24 -0.41
CA LYS A 260 1.65 -0.30 -0.39
C LYS A 260 2.16 -1.42 -1.29
N ASN A 261 1.69 -2.64 -1.08
CA ASN A 261 2.16 -3.81 -1.84
C ASN A 261 1.91 -3.66 -3.34
N LYS A 262 0.73 -3.18 -3.72
CA LYS A 262 0.36 -2.95 -5.13
C LYS A 262 1.27 -1.91 -5.80
N LEU A 263 1.53 -0.78 -5.13
CA LEU A 263 2.40 0.26 -5.67
C LEU A 263 3.86 -0.19 -5.72
N LEU A 264 4.33 -0.88 -4.67
CA LEU A 264 5.68 -1.45 -4.65
C LEU A 264 5.91 -2.45 -5.79
N GLU A 265 4.94 -3.29 -6.12
CA GLU A 265 5.04 -4.22 -7.26
C GLU A 265 5.25 -3.47 -8.58
N ILE A 266 4.47 -2.42 -8.83
CA ILE A 266 4.57 -1.59 -10.04
C ILE A 266 5.95 -0.93 -10.12
N VAL A 267 6.39 -0.27 -9.03
CA VAL A 267 7.64 0.49 -9.02
C VAL A 267 8.85 -0.45 -9.08
N ASN A 268 8.85 -1.57 -8.34
CA ASN A 268 9.93 -2.57 -8.39
C ASN A 268 10.05 -3.21 -9.78
N SER A 269 8.94 -3.42 -10.49
CA SER A 269 8.98 -3.91 -11.87
C SER A 269 9.68 -2.91 -12.80
N LYS A 270 9.39 -1.61 -12.67
CA LYS A 270 10.08 -0.54 -13.42
C LYS A 270 11.57 -0.50 -13.05
N LEU A 271 11.88 -0.45 -11.76
CA LEU A 271 13.26 -0.39 -11.25
C LEU A 271 14.12 -1.55 -11.77
N ARG A 272 13.59 -2.77 -11.77
CA ARG A 272 14.28 -3.95 -12.32
C ARG A 272 14.57 -3.79 -13.82
N LYS A 273 13.65 -3.24 -14.61
CA LYS A 273 13.86 -2.97 -16.03
C LYS A 273 14.98 -1.95 -16.25
N THR A 274 14.97 -0.85 -15.47
CA THR A 274 16.00 0.20 -15.54
C THR A 274 17.39 -0.34 -15.15
N LYS A 275 17.50 -1.09 -14.03
CA LYS A 275 18.77 -1.75 -13.62
C LYS A 275 19.29 -2.71 -14.68
N ASN A 276 18.42 -3.51 -15.29
CA ASN A 276 18.80 -4.42 -16.37
C ASN A 276 19.27 -3.67 -17.63
N ALA A 277 18.67 -2.52 -17.94
CA ALA A 277 19.09 -1.69 -19.07
C ALA A 277 20.49 -1.12 -18.85
N ILE A 278 20.77 -0.57 -17.66
CA ILE A 278 22.10 -0.10 -17.27
C ILE A 278 23.12 -1.23 -17.43
N PHE A 279 22.89 -2.37 -16.81
CA PHE A 279 23.77 -3.52 -16.88
C PHE A 279 24.09 -3.96 -18.32
N LYS A 280 23.08 -4.01 -19.19
CA LYS A 280 23.28 -4.38 -20.61
C LYS A 280 24.16 -3.38 -21.33
N ILE A 281 23.98 -2.08 -21.13
CA ILE A 281 24.79 -1.03 -21.77
C ILE A 281 26.23 -1.11 -21.27
N GLU A 282 26.45 -1.27 -19.97
CA GLU A 282 27.79 -1.43 -19.39
C GLU A 282 28.52 -2.66 -19.94
N GLN A 283 27.82 -3.81 -20.06
CA GLN A 283 28.39 -5.02 -20.66
C GLN A 283 28.76 -4.81 -22.15
N LEU A 284 27.93 -4.09 -22.90
CA LEU A 284 28.23 -3.76 -24.30
C LEU A 284 29.44 -2.83 -24.43
N LEU A 285 29.56 -1.85 -23.54
CA LEU A 285 30.72 -0.96 -23.48
C LEU A 285 32.00 -1.74 -23.19
N LYS A 286 32.00 -2.59 -22.14
CA LYS A 286 33.17 -3.42 -21.78
C LYS A 286 33.63 -4.34 -22.93
N LYS A 287 32.68 -4.96 -23.66
CA LYS A 287 32.99 -5.88 -24.76
C LYS A 287 33.46 -5.18 -26.02
N ARG A 288 33.10 -3.93 -26.24
CA ARG A 288 33.34 -3.21 -27.52
C ARG A 288 34.26 -2.01 -27.37
N ASP A 289 34.94 -1.82 -26.23
CA ASP A 289 35.87 -0.70 -26.04
C ASP A 289 37.21 -0.99 -26.73
N ASN A 290 37.18 -0.82 -28.03
CA ASN A 290 38.38 -0.85 -28.88
C ASN A 290 38.75 0.56 -29.37
N THR A 291 38.28 1.60 -28.70
CA THR A 291 38.41 2.99 -29.15
C THR A 291 39.89 3.38 -29.29
N ASP A 292 40.70 3.12 -28.28
CA ASP A 292 42.12 3.46 -28.27
C ASP A 292 42.91 2.59 -29.27
N LYS A 293 42.53 1.32 -29.40
CA LYS A 293 43.11 0.40 -30.41
C LYS A 293 42.87 0.92 -31.83
N TYR A 294 41.66 1.35 -32.16
CA TYR A 294 41.36 1.88 -33.50
C TYR A 294 42.09 3.18 -33.80
N LYS A 295 42.24 4.06 -32.79
CA LYS A 295 43.02 5.28 -32.90
C LYS A 295 44.47 4.96 -33.19
N LEU A 296 45.10 4.11 -32.36
CA LEU A 296 46.49 3.67 -32.53
C LEU A 296 46.73 3.04 -33.90
N TYR A 297 45.87 2.14 -34.34
CA TYR A 297 46.01 1.50 -35.65
C TYR A 297 45.92 2.51 -36.81
N GLY A 298 45.01 3.48 -36.74
CA GLY A 298 44.91 4.57 -37.70
C GLY A 298 46.17 5.43 -37.76
N GLU A 299 46.76 5.77 -36.60
CA GLU A 299 47.99 6.56 -36.48
C GLU A 299 49.19 5.80 -37.01
N LEU A 300 49.36 4.52 -36.63
CA LEU A 300 50.47 3.68 -37.07
C LEU A 300 50.42 3.41 -38.57
N LEU A 301 49.25 3.14 -39.14
CA LEU A 301 49.10 2.96 -40.59
C LEU A 301 49.41 4.28 -41.33
N THR A 302 49.01 5.43 -40.79
CA THR A 302 49.31 6.72 -41.41
C THR A 302 50.81 7.01 -41.40
N ALA A 303 51.52 6.70 -40.30
CA ALA A 303 52.97 6.86 -40.20
C ALA A 303 53.76 5.94 -41.13
N ASN A 304 53.17 4.81 -41.52
CA ASN A 304 53.80 3.79 -42.37
C ASN A 304 53.30 3.78 -43.83
N LEU A 305 52.65 4.85 -44.32
CA LEU A 305 52.15 4.96 -45.71
C LEU A 305 53.26 4.82 -46.81
N TYR A 306 54.52 4.99 -46.43
CA TYR A 306 55.66 4.82 -47.32
C TYR A 306 55.96 3.33 -47.67
N GLN A 307 55.44 2.38 -46.88
CA GLN A 307 55.56 0.96 -47.13
C GLN A 307 54.55 0.56 -48.21
N LYS A 308 55.05 -0.19 -49.25
CA LYS A 308 54.20 -0.70 -50.33
C LYS A 308 53.40 -1.94 -49.86
N SER A 309 52.39 -1.71 -48.98
CA SER A 309 51.56 -2.77 -48.36
C SER A 309 50.12 -2.71 -48.82
N ASP A 310 49.86 -2.27 -50.06
CA ASP A 310 48.52 -2.20 -50.62
C ASP A 310 47.96 -3.60 -50.89
N PHE A 311 46.65 -3.80 -50.63
CA PHE A 311 45.93 -5.06 -50.92
C PHE A 311 46.47 -6.31 -50.18
N GLN A 312 47.00 -6.09 -48.95
CA GLN A 312 47.49 -7.18 -48.08
C GLN A 312 46.51 -7.44 -46.96
N LYS A 313 46.60 -8.65 -46.33
CA LYS A 313 45.77 -9.04 -45.19
C LYS A 313 46.19 -8.38 -43.89
N SER A 314 47.47 -8.11 -43.75
CA SER A 314 48.03 -7.53 -42.51
C SER A 314 49.35 -6.83 -42.82
N ILE A 315 49.74 -5.97 -41.87
CA ILE A 315 51.03 -5.30 -41.87
C ILE A 315 51.64 -5.34 -40.48
N ASP A 316 52.94 -5.62 -40.41
CA ASP A 316 53.71 -5.52 -39.16
C ASP A 316 54.31 -4.12 -39.06
N VAL A 317 53.99 -3.43 -37.98
CA VAL A 317 54.43 -2.07 -37.69
C VAL A 317 54.95 -1.95 -36.26
N PHE A 318 55.91 -1.06 -36.07
CA PHE A 318 56.44 -0.79 -34.74
C PHE A 318 55.55 0.22 -33.99
N ASP A 319 55.01 -0.21 -32.87
CA ASP A 319 54.26 0.64 -31.96
C ASP A 319 55.26 1.38 -31.03
N TYR A 320 55.54 2.62 -31.39
CA TYR A 320 56.49 3.48 -30.64
C TYR A 320 55.95 3.97 -29.32
N ILE A 321 54.63 3.81 -29.04
CA ILE A 321 54.01 4.16 -27.75
C ILE A 321 54.30 3.07 -26.73
N ASN A 322 54.08 1.80 -27.11
CA ASN A 322 54.26 0.64 -26.24
C ASN A 322 55.58 -0.09 -26.43
N ASN A 323 56.46 0.42 -27.34
CA ASN A 323 57.79 -0.10 -27.67
C ASN A 323 57.78 -1.60 -28.08
N GLN A 324 56.83 -1.98 -28.96
CA GLN A 324 56.64 -3.37 -29.43
C GLN A 324 56.22 -3.42 -30.90
N ASN A 325 56.52 -4.56 -31.57
CA ASN A 325 55.95 -4.81 -32.88
C ASN A 325 54.52 -5.33 -32.77
N ILE A 326 53.63 -4.81 -33.57
CA ILE A 326 52.22 -5.24 -33.63
C ILE A 326 51.81 -5.52 -35.08
N THR A 327 50.98 -6.55 -35.27
CA THR A 327 50.36 -6.88 -36.55
C THR A 327 48.99 -6.24 -36.64
N ILE A 328 48.76 -5.41 -37.66
CA ILE A 328 47.46 -4.76 -37.90
C ILE A 328 46.77 -5.47 -39.06
N GLU A 329 45.55 -5.91 -38.82
CA GLU A 329 44.69 -6.54 -39.86
C GLU A 329 44.20 -5.46 -40.85
N LEU A 330 44.36 -5.75 -42.15
CA LEU A 330 43.95 -4.91 -43.26
C LEU A 330 42.81 -5.53 -44.05
N ASP A 331 42.02 -4.67 -44.70
CA ASP A 331 41.08 -5.09 -45.73
C ASP A 331 41.81 -5.20 -47.05
N GLU A 332 41.92 -6.43 -47.57
CA GLU A 332 42.66 -6.76 -48.78
C GLU A 332 42.16 -6.08 -50.07
N THR A 333 40.93 -5.52 -50.00
CA THR A 333 40.32 -4.80 -51.12
C THR A 333 40.71 -3.32 -51.18
N LYS A 334 41.50 -2.87 -50.19
CA LYS A 334 41.81 -1.45 -49.94
C LYS A 334 43.32 -1.19 -49.92
N THR A 335 43.65 0.01 -50.30
CA THR A 335 45.04 0.53 -50.15
C THR A 335 45.34 0.77 -48.66
N LEU A 336 46.60 0.91 -48.32
CA LEU A 336 47.03 1.20 -46.94
C LEU A 336 46.42 2.51 -46.43
N LYS A 337 46.32 3.52 -47.30
CA LYS A 337 45.65 4.80 -46.97
C LYS A 337 44.16 4.63 -46.65
N GLU A 338 43.46 3.83 -47.44
CA GLU A 338 42.04 3.56 -47.23
C GLU A 338 41.82 2.72 -45.97
N ASN A 339 42.71 1.81 -45.62
CA ASN A 339 42.69 1.06 -44.37
C ASN A 339 42.92 2.00 -43.17
N ALA A 340 43.85 2.94 -43.23
CA ALA A 340 44.02 3.96 -42.19
C ALA A 340 42.74 4.77 -41.99
N GLN A 341 42.11 5.23 -43.10
CA GLN A 341 40.82 5.95 -43.03
C GLN A 341 39.69 5.09 -42.44
N ARG A 342 39.68 3.78 -42.74
CA ARG A 342 38.73 2.82 -42.17
C ARG A 342 38.88 2.75 -40.65
N TYR A 343 40.11 2.65 -40.12
CA TYR A 343 40.34 2.63 -38.69
C TYR A 343 39.96 3.95 -38.00
N TYR A 344 40.20 5.09 -38.63
CA TYR A 344 39.70 6.39 -38.10
C TYR A 344 38.17 6.49 -38.11
N LYS A 345 37.48 5.93 -39.12
CA LYS A 345 36.02 5.83 -39.10
C LYS A 345 35.51 4.92 -37.97
N LEU A 346 36.20 3.78 -37.72
CA LEU A 346 35.89 2.90 -36.59
C LEU A 346 36.14 3.59 -35.26
N TYR A 347 37.23 4.34 -35.10
CA TYR A 347 37.51 5.17 -33.93
C TYR A 347 36.40 6.17 -33.66
N THR A 348 36.02 6.98 -34.65
CA THR A 348 34.98 7.98 -34.53
C THR A 348 33.63 7.36 -34.13
N LYS A 349 33.26 6.24 -34.78
CA LYS A 349 32.05 5.50 -34.48
C LYS A 349 32.07 4.94 -33.04
N SER A 350 33.20 4.35 -32.62
CA SER A 350 33.38 3.82 -31.27
C SER A 350 33.28 4.93 -30.22
N LYS A 351 33.98 6.04 -30.42
CA LYS A 351 33.96 7.23 -29.55
C LYS A 351 32.55 7.78 -29.38
N THR A 352 31.84 8.03 -30.49
CA THR A 352 30.45 8.54 -30.44
C THR A 352 29.51 7.56 -29.74
N THR A 353 29.69 6.24 -29.96
CA THR A 353 28.90 5.21 -29.29
C THR A 353 29.15 5.22 -27.78
N LYS A 354 30.42 5.35 -27.36
CA LYS A 354 30.81 5.43 -25.94
C LYS A 354 30.18 6.65 -25.26
N GLU A 355 30.27 7.84 -25.87
CA GLU A 355 29.69 9.08 -25.38
C GLU A 355 28.16 8.98 -25.24
N LYS A 356 27.45 8.50 -26.26
CA LYS A 356 25.99 8.31 -26.20
C LYS A 356 25.56 7.26 -25.17
N SER A 357 26.33 6.20 -25.02
CA SER A 357 26.08 5.17 -24.02
C SER A 357 26.27 5.70 -22.60
N GLN A 358 27.28 6.51 -22.35
CA GLN A 358 27.50 7.17 -21.04
C GLN A 358 26.36 8.14 -20.72
N GLU A 359 25.91 8.94 -21.70
CA GLU A 359 24.75 9.82 -21.53
C GLU A 359 23.47 9.01 -21.20
N MET A 360 23.27 7.87 -21.87
CA MET A 360 22.12 7.00 -21.59
C MET A 360 22.20 6.37 -20.18
N ILE A 361 23.38 5.91 -19.77
CA ILE A 361 23.59 5.38 -18.40
C ILE A 361 23.25 6.47 -17.38
N PHE A 362 23.73 7.69 -17.54
CA PHE A 362 23.43 8.79 -16.63
C PHE A 362 21.92 9.05 -16.52
N LYS A 363 21.18 9.03 -17.63
CA LYS A 363 19.72 9.19 -17.62
C LYS A 363 19.03 8.03 -16.88
N LEU A 364 19.47 6.80 -17.10
CA LEU A 364 18.92 5.61 -16.44
C LEU A 364 19.28 5.56 -14.95
N GLU A 365 20.45 6.03 -14.54
CA GLU A 365 20.82 6.17 -13.13
C GLU A 365 19.94 7.20 -12.42
N THR A 366 19.70 8.34 -13.06
CA THR A 366 18.76 9.34 -12.55
C THR A 366 17.35 8.77 -12.37
N GLU A 367 16.88 7.97 -13.35
CA GLU A 367 15.58 7.29 -13.26
C GLU A 367 15.58 6.23 -12.13
N LYS A 368 16.67 5.47 -11.98
CA LYS A 368 16.83 4.49 -10.89
C LYS A 368 16.70 5.17 -9.53
N ASP A 369 17.44 6.26 -9.31
CA ASP A 369 17.44 6.99 -8.04
C ASP A 369 16.06 7.58 -7.74
N TYR A 370 15.37 8.09 -8.76
CA TYR A 370 13.99 8.56 -8.66
C TYR A 370 13.04 7.43 -8.24
N LEU A 371 13.13 6.25 -8.85
CA LEU A 371 12.29 5.10 -8.49
C LEU A 371 12.60 4.58 -7.07
N GLU A 372 13.85 4.61 -6.64
CA GLU A 372 14.25 4.25 -5.27
C GLU A 372 13.69 5.25 -4.25
N ASN A 373 13.64 6.54 -4.56
CA ASN A 373 12.97 7.55 -3.74
C ASN A 373 11.45 7.32 -3.66
N ILE A 374 10.80 6.93 -4.75
CA ILE A 374 9.37 6.55 -4.72
C ILE A 374 9.14 5.34 -3.81
N ILE A 375 9.98 4.31 -3.87
CA ILE A 375 9.89 3.14 -2.99
C ILE A 375 10.01 3.57 -1.52
N TYR A 376 10.96 4.44 -1.23
CA TYR A 376 11.09 5.00 0.12
C TYR A 376 9.81 5.74 0.54
N SER A 377 9.30 6.63 -0.31
CA SER A 377 8.06 7.37 -0.04
C SER A 377 6.87 6.44 0.22
N ILE A 378 6.68 5.38 -0.61
CA ILE A 378 5.61 4.39 -0.41
C ILE A 378 5.75 3.71 0.97
N ASN A 379 6.97 3.35 1.39
CA ASN A 379 7.20 2.70 2.67
C ASN A 379 6.95 3.63 3.87
N SER A 380 7.15 4.93 3.70
CA SER A 380 6.98 5.96 4.72
C SER A 380 5.55 6.50 4.85
N VAL A 381 4.63 6.05 4.00
CA VAL A 381 3.21 6.46 4.06
C VAL A 381 2.51 5.81 5.25
N ASP A 382 1.78 6.62 6.02
CA ASP A 382 0.98 6.20 7.16
C ASP A 382 -0.53 6.45 6.97
N SER A 383 -0.94 7.11 5.87
CA SER A 383 -2.34 7.41 5.56
C SER A 383 -2.71 7.09 4.11
N MET A 384 -3.99 6.76 3.89
CA MET A 384 -4.48 6.49 2.52
C MET A 384 -4.41 7.71 1.60
N SER A 385 -4.55 8.93 2.14
CA SER A 385 -4.51 10.17 1.36
C SER A 385 -3.14 10.43 0.71
N ASP A 386 -2.06 9.98 1.34
CA ASP A 386 -0.70 10.21 0.83
C ASP A 386 -0.40 9.36 -0.42
N PHE A 387 -1.08 8.21 -0.57
CA PHE A 387 -0.95 7.40 -1.78
C PHE A 387 -1.47 8.10 -3.03
N ASP A 388 -2.45 8.99 -2.93
CA ASP A 388 -3.02 9.69 -4.08
C ASP A 388 -1.99 10.65 -4.72
N GLU A 389 -1.11 11.25 -3.92
CA GLU A 389 0.01 12.05 -4.43
C GLU A 389 1.00 11.18 -5.19
N ILE A 390 1.36 10.01 -4.65
CA ILE A 390 2.28 9.05 -5.29
C ILE A 390 1.66 8.46 -6.56
N LYS A 391 0.37 8.11 -6.55
CA LYS A 391 -0.35 7.61 -7.73
C LYS A 391 -0.39 8.65 -8.85
N SER A 392 -0.65 9.91 -8.50
CA SER A 392 -0.63 11.02 -9.46
C SER A 392 0.75 11.23 -10.06
N GLU A 393 1.81 11.12 -9.26
CA GLU A 393 3.20 11.21 -9.69
C GLU A 393 3.58 10.06 -10.65
N LEU A 394 3.11 8.85 -10.37
CA LEU A 394 3.31 7.68 -11.22
C LEU A 394 2.43 7.66 -12.48
N GLY A 395 1.49 8.62 -12.63
CA GLY A 395 0.54 8.68 -13.73
C GLY A 395 -0.50 7.55 -13.71
N ILE A 396 -0.77 6.96 -12.54
CA ILE A 396 -1.77 5.88 -12.36
C ILE A 396 -3.18 6.45 -12.28
N ILE A 397 -3.34 7.64 -11.73
CA ILE A 397 -4.60 8.39 -11.69
C ILE A 397 -4.41 9.74 -12.39
N GLU A 398 -5.47 10.21 -13.06
CA GLU A 398 -5.49 11.57 -13.60
C GLU A 398 -5.34 12.57 -12.43
N LYS A 399 -4.62 13.67 -12.68
CA LYS A 399 -4.36 14.69 -11.66
C LYS A 399 -5.63 15.00 -10.89
N VAL A 400 -5.64 14.69 -9.60
CA VAL A 400 -6.72 15.05 -8.68
C VAL A 400 -7.01 16.54 -8.86
N GLN A 401 -8.26 16.87 -9.15
CA GLN A 401 -8.70 18.24 -9.38
C GLN A 401 -8.25 19.13 -8.23
N LYS A 402 -7.55 20.23 -8.62
CA LYS A 402 -7.16 21.40 -7.82
C LYS A 402 -6.60 21.14 -6.42
N SER A 403 -5.29 21.13 -6.39
CA SER A 403 -4.40 21.62 -5.32
C SER A 403 -5.05 21.88 -3.94
N LYS A 404 -5.18 20.86 -3.11
CA LYS A 404 -4.84 21.07 -1.70
C LYS A 404 -3.40 21.57 -1.70
N LYS A 405 -3.11 22.71 -1.05
CA LYS A 405 -1.74 23.21 -0.87
C LYS A 405 -0.89 22.04 -0.40
N THR A 406 0.25 21.81 -1.04
CA THR A 406 1.20 20.77 -0.59
C THR A 406 1.57 21.12 0.85
N VAL A 407 1.12 20.28 1.78
CA VAL A 407 1.43 20.45 3.21
C VAL A 407 2.72 19.68 3.46
N VAL A 408 3.74 20.39 3.95
CA VAL A 408 5.03 19.80 4.31
C VAL A 408 5.09 19.71 5.83
N GLU A 409 5.59 18.61 6.35
CA GLU A 409 5.79 18.45 7.79
C GLU A 409 6.80 19.47 8.30
N LYS A 410 6.49 20.10 9.45
CA LYS A 410 7.29 21.12 10.10
C LYS A 410 7.59 20.70 11.53
N THR A 411 8.82 20.86 11.94
CA THR A 411 9.30 20.67 13.33
C THR A 411 10.16 21.84 13.76
N ASP A 412 10.45 21.92 15.04
CA ASP A 412 11.42 22.89 15.59
C ASP A 412 12.68 22.17 16.06
N ILE A 413 13.85 22.74 15.77
CA ILE A 413 15.15 22.28 16.29
C ILE A 413 15.89 23.52 16.80
N ASN A 414 16.07 23.60 18.10
CA ASN A 414 16.79 24.69 18.78
C ASN A 414 16.29 26.11 18.39
N GLY A 415 14.96 26.26 18.21
CA GLY A 415 14.31 27.52 17.84
C GLY A 415 14.31 27.82 16.33
N PHE A 416 14.78 26.90 15.49
CA PHE A 416 14.73 27.01 14.04
C PHE A 416 13.60 26.17 13.45
N GLU A 417 12.87 26.74 12.50
CA GLU A 417 11.89 25.99 11.71
C GLU A 417 12.58 25.01 10.75
N VAL A 418 12.21 23.73 10.83
CA VAL A 418 12.74 22.68 9.96
C VAL A 418 11.60 22.00 9.21
N TYR A 419 11.71 21.95 7.88
CA TYR A 419 10.73 21.33 7.00
C TYR A 419 11.24 19.97 6.51
N ILE A 420 10.34 18.98 6.45
CA ILE A 420 10.64 17.58 6.08
C ILE A 420 9.77 17.17 4.91
N GLY A 421 10.38 16.81 3.78
CA GLY A 421 9.67 16.31 2.60
C GLY A 421 9.57 14.80 2.61
N LYS A 422 8.37 14.24 2.74
CA LYS A 422 8.10 12.80 2.81
C LYS A 422 7.95 12.11 1.45
N ASN A 423 7.81 12.88 0.37
CA ASN A 423 7.72 12.38 -0.99
C ASN A 423 8.36 13.35 -1.98
N ASN A 424 8.54 12.91 -3.23
CA ASN A 424 9.23 13.71 -4.24
C ASN A 424 8.53 15.04 -4.54
N LYS A 425 7.20 15.11 -4.46
CA LYS A 425 6.44 16.35 -4.66
C LYS A 425 6.69 17.34 -3.52
N GLN A 426 6.74 16.87 -2.27
CA GLN A 426 7.07 17.69 -1.12
C GLN A 426 8.56 18.10 -1.14
N ASN A 427 9.46 17.18 -1.50
CA ASN A 427 10.87 17.48 -1.72
C ASN A 427 11.07 18.59 -2.77
N ASP A 428 10.35 18.49 -3.88
CA ASP A 428 10.37 19.52 -4.94
C ASP A 428 9.81 20.86 -4.46
N TYR A 429 8.71 20.84 -3.71
CA TYR A 429 8.09 22.04 -3.14
C TYR A 429 9.02 22.75 -2.13
N ILE A 430 9.71 22.00 -1.29
CA ILE A 430 10.70 22.52 -0.34
C ILE A 430 11.74 23.37 -1.09
N ILE A 431 12.31 22.83 -2.16
CA ILE A 431 13.39 23.48 -2.89
C ILE A 431 12.88 24.64 -3.74
N SER A 432 11.76 24.42 -4.45
CA SER A 432 11.28 25.37 -5.46
C SER A 432 10.45 26.52 -4.88
N LYS A 433 9.86 26.36 -3.67
CA LYS A 433 8.91 27.32 -3.09
C LYS A 433 9.26 27.78 -1.67
N LEU A 434 9.85 26.92 -0.84
CA LEU A 434 10.12 27.23 0.56
C LEU A 434 11.55 27.72 0.80
N ALA A 435 12.53 27.14 0.11
CA ALA A 435 13.94 27.45 0.31
C ALA A 435 14.27 28.88 -0.11
N LYS A 436 15.03 29.59 0.74
CA LYS A 436 15.68 30.88 0.44
C LYS A 436 17.20 30.68 0.39
N ASP A 437 17.91 31.55 -0.27
CA ASP A 437 19.33 31.40 -0.59
C ASP A 437 20.23 31.01 0.59
N GLU A 438 19.99 31.56 1.77
CA GLU A 438 20.80 31.33 2.97
C GLU A 438 20.33 30.16 3.83
N ASP A 439 19.15 29.57 3.56
CA ASP A 439 18.66 28.40 4.28
C ASP A 439 19.57 27.18 4.05
N TYR A 440 19.63 26.27 5.01
CA TYR A 440 20.40 25.04 4.88
C TYR A 440 19.53 23.88 4.43
N TRP A 441 20.01 23.17 3.41
CA TRP A 441 19.43 21.93 2.90
C TRP A 441 20.30 20.74 3.30
N PHE A 442 19.64 19.63 3.69
CA PHE A 442 20.27 18.39 4.12
C PHE A 442 19.67 17.20 3.39
N HIS A 443 20.51 16.21 3.06
CA HIS A 443 20.09 14.94 2.49
C HIS A 443 21.14 13.86 2.76
N THR A 444 20.71 12.59 2.82
CA THR A 444 21.64 11.45 2.94
C THR A 444 22.35 11.21 1.61
N ARG A 445 23.66 10.93 1.67
CA ARG A 445 24.46 10.62 0.50
C ARG A 445 24.20 9.18 0.06
N MET A 446 23.99 8.97 -1.25
CA MET A 446 23.80 7.66 -1.88
C MET A 446 22.62 6.81 -1.34
N CYS A 447 21.69 7.42 -0.63
CA CYS A 447 20.48 6.76 -0.12
C CYS A 447 19.25 7.57 -0.50
N ALA A 448 18.14 6.86 -0.76
CA ALA A 448 16.84 7.49 -0.90
C ALA A 448 16.40 8.11 0.43
N GLY A 449 15.81 9.30 0.40
CA GLY A 449 15.43 9.98 1.62
C GLY A 449 14.71 11.31 1.41
N SER A 450 14.34 11.91 2.52
CA SER A 450 13.69 13.21 2.59
C SER A 450 14.67 14.37 2.40
N HIS A 451 14.20 15.44 1.75
CA HIS A 451 14.86 16.74 1.83
C HIS A 451 14.48 17.40 3.14
N ILE A 452 15.48 17.80 3.89
CA ILE A 452 15.33 18.58 5.11
C ILE A 452 15.77 20.02 4.82
N LEU A 453 14.96 21.00 5.21
CA LEU A 453 15.26 22.41 5.04
C LEU A 453 15.21 23.12 6.39
N LEU A 454 16.32 23.68 6.83
CA LEU A 454 16.44 24.53 8.00
C LEU A 454 16.30 26.00 7.59
N LYS A 455 15.32 26.71 8.15
CA LYS A 455 15.09 28.15 7.92
C LYS A 455 15.98 29.00 8.82
N VAL A 456 16.90 29.71 8.21
CA VAL A 456 17.90 30.51 8.98
C VAL A 456 17.34 31.85 9.47
N ASN A 457 16.47 32.50 8.70
CA ASN A 457 15.85 33.79 9.04
C ASN A 457 16.83 34.84 9.54
N GLY A 458 18.06 34.83 9.00
CA GLY A 458 19.12 35.81 9.35
C GLY A 458 19.98 35.44 10.56
N VAL A 459 19.74 34.29 11.19
CA VAL A 459 20.54 33.78 12.33
C VAL A 459 21.31 32.55 11.88
N GLU A 460 22.65 32.56 11.97
CA GLU A 460 23.44 31.38 11.57
C GLU A 460 23.29 30.27 12.61
N PRO A 461 22.95 29.00 12.17
CA PRO A 461 22.76 27.90 13.09
C PRO A 461 24.08 27.43 13.70
N SER A 462 24.02 26.95 14.96
CA SER A 462 25.17 26.33 15.63
C SER A 462 25.51 24.97 14.99
N GLU A 463 26.74 24.49 15.21
CA GLU A 463 27.16 23.14 14.77
C GLU A 463 26.26 22.04 15.34
N GLU A 464 25.80 22.21 16.59
CA GLU A 464 24.86 21.29 17.23
C GLU A 464 23.50 21.24 16.48
N THR A 465 22.96 22.40 16.08
CA THR A 465 21.72 22.47 15.29
C THR A 465 21.88 21.81 13.93
N ILE A 466 23.01 22.02 13.24
CA ILE A 466 23.35 21.35 11.99
C ILE A 466 23.41 19.82 12.19
N TYR A 467 24.06 19.38 13.29
CA TYR A 467 24.19 17.96 13.60
C TYR A 467 22.83 17.29 13.88
N GLU A 468 21.93 17.96 14.60
CA GLU A 468 20.56 17.46 14.82
C GLU A 468 19.75 17.40 13.50
N CYS A 469 19.90 18.35 12.59
CA CYS A 469 19.32 18.29 11.26
C CYS A 469 19.90 17.12 10.43
N CYS A 470 21.19 16.81 10.58
CA CYS A 470 21.79 15.64 9.94
C CYS A 470 21.21 14.32 10.50
N LYS A 471 21.01 14.23 11.82
CA LYS A 471 20.32 13.07 12.43
C LYS A 471 18.89 12.93 11.90
N LEU A 472 18.19 14.05 11.75
CA LEU A 472 16.84 14.07 11.18
C LEU A 472 16.85 13.58 9.73
N ALA A 473 17.77 14.05 8.89
CA ALA A 473 17.91 13.59 7.51
C ALA A 473 18.19 12.07 7.44
N ARG A 474 19.04 11.56 8.32
CA ARG A 474 19.27 10.11 8.43
C ARG A 474 18.03 9.35 8.86
N LYS A 475 17.28 9.84 9.86
CA LYS A 475 16.03 9.23 10.32
C LYS A 475 15.01 9.09 9.19
N TYR A 476 14.94 10.10 8.33
CA TYR A 476 14.03 10.14 7.18
C TYR A 476 14.72 9.69 5.88
N SER A 477 15.47 8.59 5.95
CA SER A 477 16.13 7.98 4.79
C SER A 477 16.02 6.46 4.80
N SER A 478 16.36 5.84 3.67
CA SER A 478 16.42 4.38 3.51
C SER A 478 17.67 3.74 4.12
N ALA A 479 18.49 4.50 4.83
CA ALA A 479 19.74 4.02 5.42
C ALA A 479 19.46 2.95 6.50
N ILE A 480 20.10 1.78 6.35
CA ILE A 480 19.94 0.65 7.28
C ILE A 480 20.76 0.93 8.56
N GLN A 481 20.13 0.78 9.72
CA GLN A 481 20.86 0.81 11.00
C GLN A 481 21.55 -0.55 11.24
N PRO A 482 22.77 -0.59 11.83
CA PRO A 482 23.52 0.48 12.51
C PRO A 482 24.62 1.15 11.66
N SER A 483 24.60 1.06 10.32
CA SER A 483 25.67 1.61 9.49
C SER A 483 25.80 3.14 9.61
N LYS A 484 27.05 3.63 9.64
CA LYS A 484 27.33 5.07 9.52
C LYS A 484 26.97 5.53 8.10
N VAL A 485 26.24 6.62 8.00
CA VAL A 485 25.79 7.19 6.72
C VAL A 485 26.25 8.62 6.61
N GLY A 486 26.82 8.98 5.46
CA GLY A 486 27.15 10.37 5.15
C GLY A 486 25.87 11.16 4.91
N VAL A 487 25.70 12.25 5.65
CA VAL A 487 24.68 13.26 5.41
C VAL A 487 25.36 14.51 4.86
N ILE A 488 24.93 14.93 3.69
CA ILE A 488 25.42 16.15 3.04
C ILE A 488 24.51 17.32 3.38
N TYR A 489 25.11 18.49 3.52
CA TYR A 489 24.37 19.73 3.68
C TYR A 489 25.05 20.88 2.95
N THR A 490 24.24 21.81 2.47
CA THR A 490 24.72 23.01 1.78
C THR A 490 23.68 24.13 1.87
N LYS A 491 24.07 25.38 1.59
CA LYS A 491 23.11 26.48 1.48
C LYS A 491 22.23 26.32 0.23
N ALA A 492 20.95 26.67 0.32
CA ALA A 492 19.98 26.49 -0.75
C ALA A 492 20.37 27.18 -2.07
N LYS A 493 21.11 28.30 -2.03
CA LYS A 493 21.68 28.95 -3.22
C LYS A 493 22.62 28.07 -4.05
N ASN A 494 23.16 27.03 -3.47
CA ASN A 494 24.05 26.07 -4.13
C ASN A 494 23.31 24.93 -4.81
N LEU A 495 21.98 24.86 -4.63
CA LEU A 495 21.12 23.85 -5.27
C LEU A 495 20.74 24.29 -6.67
N ARG A 496 20.70 23.36 -7.60
CA ARG A 496 20.18 23.56 -8.96
C ARG A 496 19.28 22.40 -9.34
N LYS A 497 18.13 22.73 -9.92
CA LYS A 497 17.25 21.74 -10.55
C LYS A 497 17.44 21.83 -12.07
N PRO A 498 18.12 20.84 -12.71
CA PRO A 498 18.26 20.83 -14.15
C PRO A 498 16.89 20.68 -14.86
N PRO A 499 16.72 21.27 -16.05
CA PRO A 499 15.50 21.09 -16.83
C PRO A 499 15.23 19.61 -17.12
N SER A 500 13.95 19.24 -17.15
CA SER A 500 13.49 17.88 -17.49
C SER A 500 13.94 16.76 -16.53
N THR A 501 14.37 17.10 -15.32
CA THR A 501 14.65 16.12 -14.26
C THR A 501 13.39 15.76 -13.48
N PRO A 502 13.33 14.57 -12.87
CA PRO A 502 12.22 14.16 -12.01
C PRO A 502 11.96 15.10 -10.84
N LEU A 503 10.78 15.00 -10.23
CA LEU A 503 10.45 15.75 -9.00
C LEU A 503 11.43 15.39 -7.88
N GLY A 504 11.84 16.38 -7.10
CA GLY A 504 12.77 16.20 -5.99
C GLY A 504 14.23 15.98 -6.38
N TYR A 505 14.55 15.88 -7.69
CA TYR A 505 15.94 15.77 -8.13
C TYR A 505 16.64 17.13 -8.11
N VAL A 506 17.84 17.18 -7.50
CA VAL A 506 18.68 18.37 -7.45
C VAL A 506 20.17 18.00 -7.63
N THR A 507 20.91 18.92 -8.21
CA THR A 507 22.37 18.94 -8.16
C THR A 507 22.80 20.01 -7.17
N TYR A 508 23.90 19.78 -6.50
CA TYR A 508 24.41 20.67 -5.45
C TYR A 508 25.92 20.94 -5.62
N LYS A 509 26.37 22.00 -5.00
CA LYS A 509 27.78 22.38 -4.93
C LYS A 509 28.13 22.81 -3.50
N ASN A 510 29.45 22.88 -3.20
CA ASN A 510 29.97 23.36 -1.91
C ASN A 510 29.33 22.65 -0.71
N GLU A 511 29.01 21.35 -0.89
CA GLU A 511 28.47 20.53 0.17
C GLU A 511 29.52 20.25 1.25
N LYS A 512 29.05 20.14 2.48
CA LYS A 512 29.79 19.56 3.61
C LYS A 512 29.12 18.21 3.95
N GLU A 513 29.92 17.29 4.46
CA GLU A 513 29.46 15.94 4.83
C GLU A 513 29.70 15.67 6.31
N VAL A 514 28.71 15.09 6.97
CA VAL A 514 28.78 14.64 8.34
C VAL A 514 28.41 13.15 8.37
N LEU A 515 29.23 12.35 9.03
CA LEU A 515 28.94 10.92 9.27
C LEU A 515 28.08 10.77 10.53
N ILE A 516 26.87 10.26 10.37
CA ILE A 516 25.89 10.07 11.44
C ILE A 516 25.72 8.57 11.73
#